data_aabe66d24c15c83a2219a8eb345b5a5a
#
_entry.id   aabe66d24c15c83a2219a8eb345b5a5a
#
_cell.length_a   1.000
_cell.length_b   1.000
_cell.length_c   1.000
_cell.angle_alpha   90.00
_cell.angle_beta   90.00
_cell.angle_gamma   90.00
#
_symmetry.space_group_name_H-M   'P 1'
#
loop_
_entity.id
_entity.type
_entity.pdbx_description
1 polymer ?
#
loop_
_entity_poly.entity_id
_entity_poly.type
_entity_poly.pdbx_seq_one_letter_code
_entity_poly.pdbx_strand_id
1 'polypeptide(L)'
;MLLQPQKTCREDQETQSVKRLMDPHVIIVVIAAFNEADVIGPVVRDIRQSYPNVVVVDDGSSDGTAACALASGAVILRHPVNLGQGAALQTGITYALARGGEFVVTFDADGQHACADIARMVRALIEHDAEVALGSRFLGKAVGISTARRILLRLAVLFTRLTTGLKVTDTHNGLRVFTRAAARKVKITQNRMAHASELLDQVARHKMSYVEVAVTISYTNHSRAKGQTILGAADIFGDLVLGKLARGN
;
A
#
# COMPACT_ATOMS: atom_id res chain seq x y z
N MET A 1 -3.86 -38.32 39.44
CA MET A 1 -2.58 -37.79 38.94
C MET A 1 -2.86 -36.98 37.67
N LEU A 2 -2.87 -35.66 37.82
CA LEU A 2 -3.40 -34.71 36.82
C LEU A 2 -2.37 -34.43 35.74
N LEU A 3 -2.72 -34.75 34.48
CA LEU A 3 -1.96 -34.35 33.31
C LEU A 3 -2.44 -32.94 32.87
N GLN A 4 -1.73 -31.90 33.24
CA GLN A 4 -1.77 -30.59 32.61
C GLN A 4 -0.34 -30.06 32.54
N PRO A 5 0.32 -30.08 31.39
CA PRO A 5 1.15 -28.93 30.98
C PRO A 5 1.31 -28.70 29.46
N GLN A 6 0.58 -29.40 28.57
CA GLN A 6 0.83 -29.21 27.14
C GLN A 6 0.08 -28.02 26.51
N LYS A 7 -1.01 -27.54 27.12
CA LYS A 7 -1.78 -26.38 26.61
C LYS A 7 -1.06 -25.03 26.78
N THR A 8 -0.42 -24.83 27.89
CA THR A 8 0.26 -23.57 28.24
C THR A 8 1.47 -23.24 27.36
N CYS A 9 2.28 -24.25 26.98
CA CYS A 9 3.48 -24.05 26.17
C CYS A 9 3.14 -23.63 24.70
N ARG A 10 2.02 -24.11 24.16
CA ARG A 10 1.58 -23.79 22.80
C ARG A 10 0.98 -22.38 22.72
N GLU A 11 0.19 -22.01 23.70
CA GLU A 11 -0.41 -20.67 23.84
C GLU A 11 0.68 -19.59 24.05
N ASP A 12 1.73 -19.90 24.83
CA ASP A 12 2.87 -19.03 25.02
C ASP A 12 3.71 -18.84 23.75
N GLN A 13 3.90 -19.89 22.97
CA GLN A 13 4.60 -19.84 21.67
C GLN A 13 3.81 -19.03 20.63
N GLU A 14 2.51 -19.20 20.54
CA GLU A 14 1.63 -18.42 19.64
C GLU A 14 1.64 -16.93 20.06
N THR A 15 1.55 -16.64 21.34
CA THR A 15 1.58 -15.28 21.87
C THR A 15 2.94 -14.60 21.59
N GLN A 16 4.05 -15.31 21.75
CA GLN A 16 5.37 -14.79 21.43
C GLN A 16 5.57 -14.59 19.93
N SER A 17 5.03 -15.48 19.10
CA SER A 17 5.06 -15.35 17.64
C SER A 17 4.30 -14.11 17.19
N VAL A 18 3.08 -13.89 17.69
CA VAL A 18 2.28 -12.70 17.39
C VAL A 18 2.97 -11.42 17.85
N LYS A 19 3.56 -11.39 19.07
CA LYS A 19 4.35 -10.25 19.55
C LYS A 19 5.52 -9.93 18.64
N ARG A 20 6.24 -10.95 18.16
CA ARG A 20 7.36 -10.77 17.21
C ARG A 20 6.88 -10.23 15.86
N LEU A 21 5.75 -10.69 15.35
CA LEU A 21 5.18 -10.20 14.09
C LEU A 21 4.65 -8.75 14.22
N MET A 22 4.29 -8.31 15.43
CA MET A 22 3.88 -6.93 15.70
C MET A 22 5.07 -6.00 16.02
N ASP A 23 6.33 -6.51 16.00
CA ASP A 23 7.52 -5.68 16.20
C ASP A 23 7.64 -4.68 15.04
N PRO A 24 7.68 -3.36 15.31
CA PRO A 24 7.86 -2.36 14.27
C PRO A 24 9.14 -2.53 13.43
N HIS A 25 10.15 -3.20 13.95
CA HIS A 25 11.42 -3.44 13.25
C HIS A 25 11.31 -4.45 12.09
N VAL A 26 10.29 -5.32 12.10
CA VAL A 26 10.08 -6.26 10.98
C VAL A 26 9.15 -5.68 9.89
N ILE A 27 8.62 -4.47 10.11
CA ILE A 27 7.74 -3.77 9.19
C ILE A 27 8.57 -2.74 8.41
N ILE A 28 8.53 -2.79 7.09
CA ILE A 28 9.18 -1.82 6.21
C ILE A 28 8.12 -1.06 5.44
N VAL A 29 8.09 0.27 5.64
CA VAL A 29 7.15 1.16 4.95
C VAL A 29 7.83 1.72 3.70
N VAL A 30 7.24 1.45 2.55
CA VAL A 30 7.68 1.88 1.21
C VAL A 30 6.80 3.02 0.72
N ILE A 31 7.41 4.14 0.40
CA ILE A 31 6.76 5.34 -0.11
C ILE A 31 7.32 5.65 -1.49
N ALA A 32 6.49 5.65 -2.52
CA ALA A 32 6.83 6.17 -3.84
C ALA A 32 6.55 7.68 -3.86
N ALA A 33 7.55 8.50 -4.19
CA ALA A 33 7.43 9.96 -4.18
C ALA A 33 7.94 10.57 -5.50
N PHE A 34 7.21 11.57 -6.01
CA PHE A 34 7.60 12.36 -7.17
C PHE A 34 7.12 13.80 -7.00
N ASN A 35 8.06 14.74 -6.82
CA ASN A 35 7.81 16.16 -6.58
C ASN A 35 6.85 16.38 -5.39
N GLU A 36 7.25 15.87 -4.22
CA GLU A 36 6.49 15.91 -2.95
C GLU A 36 7.27 16.60 -1.82
N ALA A 37 8.20 17.52 -2.16
CA ALA A 37 9.09 18.17 -1.18
C ALA A 37 8.34 18.83 -0.02
N ASP A 38 7.16 19.41 -0.28
CA ASP A 38 6.36 20.13 0.72
C ASP A 38 5.73 19.22 1.78
N VAL A 39 5.47 17.94 1.44
CA VAL A 39 4.68 17.03 2.29
C VAL A 39 5.44 15.80 2.76
N ILE A 40 6.47 15.37 2.02
CA ILE A 40 7.17 14.10 2.31
C ILE A 40 7.85 14.11 3.68
N GLY A 41 8.43 15.24 4.10
CA GLY A 41 9.11 15.35 5.37
C GLY A 41 8.20 15.08 6.58
N PRO A 42 7.08 15.79 6.73
CA PRO A 42 6.06 15.48 7.73
C PRO A 42 5.57 14.04 7.70
N VAL A 43 5.27 13.48 6.51
CA VAL A 43 4.81 12.09 6.35
C VAL A 43 5.84 11.10 6.90
N VAL A 44 7.11 11.25 6.52
CA VAL A 44 8.18 10.38 7.00
C VAL A 44 8.34 10.48 8.53
N ARG A 45 8.32 11.70 9.09
CA ARG A 45 8.44 11.89 10.55
C ARG A 45 7.28 11.24 11.32
N ASP A 46 6.05 11.38 10.83
CA ASP A 46 4.88 10.77 11.44
C ASP A 46 4.99 9.23 11.48
N ILE A 47 5.32 8.62 10.34
CA ILE A 47 5.51 7.18 10.25
C ILE A 47 6.65 6.70 11.17
N ARG A 48 7.76 7.43 11.20
CA ARG A 48 8.95 7.06 11.99
C ARG A 48 8.75 7.10 13.50
N GLN A 49 7.72 7.77 14.00
CA GLN A 49 7.36 7.70 15.42
C GLN A 49 7.00 6.27 15.86
N SER A 50 6.47 5.46 14.93
CA SER A 50 6.03 4.09 15.22
C SER A 50 6.80 3.02 14.45
N TYR A 51 7.34 3.34 13.26
CA TYR A 51 8.02 2.39 12.36
C TYR A 51 9.40 2.92 11.96
N PRO A 52 10.50 2.34 12.47
CA PRO A 52 11.84 2.86 12.22
C PRO A 52 12.29 2.69 10.75
N ASN A 53 11.76 1.68 10.05
CA ASN A 53 12.19 1.32 8.71
C ASN A 53 11.29 1.94 7.64
N VAL A 54 11.59 3.18 7.26
CA VAL A 54 10.91 3.91 6.18
C VAL A 54 11.85 4.05 5.00
N VAL A 55 11.38 3.63 3.83
CA VAL A 55 12.08 3.74 2.54
C VAL A 55 11.28 4.63 1.62
N VAL A 56 11.86 5.71 1.17
CA VAL A 56 11.29 6.58 0.14
C VAL A 56 12.00 6.30 -1.18
N VAL A 57 11.25 5.95 -2.20
CA VAL A 57 11.74 5.86 -3.57
C VAL A 57 11.38 7.16 -4.28
N ASP A 58 12.39 8.01 -4.46
CA ASP A 58 12.29 9.26 -5.24
C ASP A 58 12.35 8.92 -6.73
N ASP A 59 11.20 9.03 -7.38
CA ASP A 59 11.03 8.66 -8.80
C ASP A 59 11.49 9.78 -9.76
N GLY A 60 12.72 10.26 -9.56
CA GLY A 60 13.34 11.26 -10.42
C GLY A 60 12.78 12.66 -10.21
N SER A 61 12.50 13.06 -8.96
CA SER A 61 12.04 14.41 -8.64
C SER A 61 13.04 15.49 -9.05
N SER A 62 12.51 16.63 -9.49
CA SER A 62 13.27 17.83 -9.80
C SER A 62 13.31 18.84 -8.65
N ASP A 63 12.55 18.60 -7.58
CA ASP A 63 12.49 19.41 -6.37
C ASP A 63 13.32 18.82 -5.21
N GLY A 64 13.14 19.32 -4.00
CA GLY A 64 13.83 18.87 -2.80
C GLY A 64 13.31 17.56 -2.17
N THR A 65 12.47 16.77 -2.85
CA THR A 65 11.80 15.57 -2.28
C THR A 65 12.78 14.62 -1.60
N ALA A 66 13.83 14.18 -2.29
CA ALA A 66 14.82 13.25 -1.74
C ALA A 66 15.54 13.82 -0.52
N ALA A 67 15.93 15.12 -0.57
CA ALA A 67 16.62 15.79 0.53
C ALA A 67 15.72 15.92 1.77
N CYS A 68 14.44 16.31 1.59
CA CYS A 68 13.46 16.42 2.67
C CYS A 68 13.18 15.07 3.33
N ALA A 69 13.04 14.00 2.54
CA ALA A 69 12.81 12.66 3.06
C ALA A 69 14.04 12.12 3.81
N LEU A 70 15.25 12.32 3.28
CA LEU A 70 16.51 11.95 3.94
C LEU A 70 16.68 12.68 5.27
N ALA A 71 16.48 14.00 5.28
CA ALA A 71 16.55 14.81 6.50
C ALA A 71 15.51 14.40 7.56
N SER A 72 14.42 13.79 7.14
CA SER A 72 13.39 13.24 8.02
C SER A 72 13.69 11.81 8.49
N GLY A 73 14.82 11.23 8.07
CA GLY A 73 15.36 9.95 8.53
C GLY A 73 14.93 8.74 7.71
N ALA A 74 14.35 8.92 6.51
CA ALA A 74 14.09 7.79 5.61
C ALA A 74 15.37 7.31 4.91
N VAL A 75 15.37 6.04 4.53
CA VAL A 75 16.30 5.53 3.51
C VAL A 75 15.82 6.01 2.14
N ILE A 76 16.72 6.54 1.33
CA ILE A 76 16.38 7.04 0.00
C ILE A 76 16.92 6.11 -1.08
N LEU A 77 16.02 5.69 -1.97
CA LEU A 77 16.35 5.11 -3.27
C LEU A 77 15.93 6.11 -4.33
N ARG A 78 16.78 6.35 -5.32
CA ARG A 78 16.51 7.38 -6.33
C ARG A 78 16.56 6.81 -7.73
N HIS A 79 15.53 7.06 -8.52
CA HIS A 79 15.53 6.80 -9.95
C HIS A 79 16.18 7.98 -10.68
N PRO A 80 16.95 7.73 -11.76
CA PRO A 80 17.59 8.82 -12.52
C PRO A 80 16.58 9.66 -13.31
N VAL A 81 15.40 9.08 -13.62
CA VAL A 81 14.28 9.71 -14.34
C VAL A 81 12.97 9.21 -13.76
N ASN A 82 11.88 9.91 -14.03
CA ASN A 82 10.54 9.45 -13.64
C ASN A 82 10.16 8.19 -14.44
N LEU A 83 10.08 7.07 -13.74
CA LEU A 83 9.65 5.77 -14.28
C LEU A 83 8.17 5.46 -13.97
N GLY A 84 7.56 6.22 -13.05
CA GLY A 84 6.18 6.07 -12.61
C GLY A 84 6.02 5.35 -11.28
N GLN A 85 4.91 5.63 -10.59
CA GLN A 85 4.63 5.16 -9.22
C GLN A 85 4.78 3.63 -9.09
N GLY A 86 4.33 2.85 -10.08
CA GLY A 86 4.44 1.39 -10.05
C GLY A 86 5.89 0.93 -10.01
N ALA A 87 6.78 1.54 -10.82
CA ALA A 87 8.20 1.22 -10.83
C ALA A 87 8.86 1.58 -9.48
N ALA A 88 8.51 2.73 -8.91
CA ALA A 88 9.01 3.15 -7.61
C ALA A 88 8.57 2.20 -6.49
N LEU A 89 7.29 1.79 -6.46
CA LEU A 89 6.81 0.79 -5.51
C LEU A 89 7.54 -0.55 -5.67
N GLN A 90 7.75 -1.02 -6.91
CA GLN A 90 8.48 -2.27 -7.17
C GLN A 90 9.92 -2.19 -6.63
N THR A 91 10.61 -1.08 -6.87
CA THR A 91 11.97 -0.84 -6.34
C THR A 91 11.97 -0.90 -4.81
N GLY A 92 11.01 -0.24 -4.16
CA GLY A 92 10.89 -0.23 -2.70
C GLY A 92 10.54 -1.60 -2.12
N ILE A 93 9.63 -2.35 -2.74
CA ILE A 93 9.27 -3.72 -2.34
C ILE A 93 10.50 -4.64 -2.45
N THR A 94 11.25 -4.54 -3.54
CA THR A 94 12.48 -5.33 -3.74
C THR A 94 13.51 -5.03 -2.65
N TYR A 95 13.72 -3.75 -2.33
CA TYR A 95 14.59 -3.35 -1.24
C TYR A 95 14.11 -3.88 0.11
N ALA A 96 12.82 -3.75 0.42
CA ALA A 96 12.24 -4.21 1.68
C ALA A 96 12.46 -5.72 1.88
N LEU A 97 12.26 -6.52 0.82
CA LEU A 97 12.53 -7.96 0.83
C LEU A 97 14.01 -8.28 1.07
N ALA A 98 14.93 -7.54 0.43
CA ALA A 98 16.37 -7.70 0.61
C ALA A 98 16.82 -7.32 2.02
N ARG A 99 16.14 -6.38 2.69
CA ARG A 99 16.40 -5.96 4.07
C ARG A 99 15.74 -6.83 5.12
N GLY A 100 15.07 -7.89 4.72
CA GLY A 100 14.51 -8.87 5.66
C GLY A 100 13.12 -8.51 6.22
N GLY A 101 12.40 -7.55 5.61
CA GLY A 101 11.04 -7.19 6.04
C GLY A 101 10.10 -8.39 6.06
N GLU A 102 9.42 -8.62 7.18
CA GLU A 102 8.36 -9.62 7.28
C GLU A 102 7.03 -9.07 6.77
N PHE A 103 6.81 -7.76 6.96
CA PHE A 103 5.71 -7.04 6.37
C PHE A 103 6.22 -5.88 5.53
N VAL A 104 5.69 -5.76 4.33
CA VAL A 104 5.96 -4.64 3.40
C VAL A 104 4.69 -3.82 3.29
N VAL A 105 4.78 -2.56 3.70
CA VAL A 105 3.66 -1.61 3.64
C VAL A 105 3.90 -0.66 2.47
N THR A 106 2.94 -0.52 1.55
CA THR A 106 2.93 0.59 0.60
C THR A 106 2.15 1.75 1.19
N PHE A 107 2.68 2.97 1.06
CA PHE A 107 2.10 4.18 1.65
C PHE A 107 2.27 5.35 0.67
N ASP A 108 1.24 6.17 0.50
CA ASP A 108 1.30 7.30 -0.43
C ASP A 108 2.04 8.50 0.19
N ALA A 109 2.76 9.26 -0.64
CA ALA A 109 3.60 10.39 -0.19
C ALA A 109 2.79 11.67 0.14
N ASP A 110 1.51 11.75 -0.26
CA ASP A 110 0.70 12.98 -0.27
C ASP A 110 0.02 13.34 1.07
N GLY A 111 0.30 12.56 2.11
CA GLY A 111 -0.22 12.78 3.46
C GLY A 111 -1.71 12.51 3.63
N GLN A 112 -2.36 11.77 2.74
CA GLN A 112 -3.78 11.41 2.87
C GLN A 112 -4.05 10.29 3.86
N HIS A 113 -3.08 9.39 4.09
CA HIS A 113 -3.21 8.22 4.95
C HIS A 113 -2.86 8.51 6.41
N ALA A 114 -3.55 7.87 7.33
CA ALA A 114 -3.23 7.89 8.75
C ALA A 114 -2.21 6.77 9.08
N CYS A 115 -1.08 7.12 9.70
CA CYS A 115 -0.06 6.15 10.12
C CYS A 115 -0.63 5.06 11.06
N ALA A 116 -1.59 5.42 11.92
CA ALA A 116 -2.25 4.49 12.84
C ALA A 116 -2.97 3.32 12.13
N ASP A 117 -3.32 3.46 10.85
CA ASP A 117 -3.98 2.42 10.09
C ASP A 117 -3.04 1.24 9.79
N ILE A 118 -1.72 1.47 9.71
CA ILE A 118 -0.73 0.42 9.49
C ILE A 118 -0.84 -0.67 10.55
N ALA A 119 -0.88 -0.29 11.84
CA ALA A 119 -0.99 -1.26 12.94
C ALA A 119 -2.25 -2.12 12.84
N ARG A 120 -3.39 -1.50 12.47
CA ARG A 120 -4.67 -2.21 12.28
C ARG A 120 -4.59 -3.21 11.12
N MET A 121 -3.93 -2.82 10.04
CA MET A 121 -3.77 -3.67 8.86
C MET A 121 -2.83 -4.86 9.12
N VAL A 122 -1.70 -4.64 9.79
CA VAL A 122 -0.79 -5.72 10.20
C VAL A 122 -1.51 -6.68 11.15
N ARG A 123 -2.25 -6.16 12.14
CA ARG A 123 -3.04 -6.99 13.06
C ARG A 123 -4.07 -7.83 12.30
N ALA A 124 -4.82 -7.23 11.38
CA ALA A 124 -5.81 -7.94 10.58
C ALA A 124 -5.19 -9.07 9.74
N LEU A 125 -3.99 -8.88 9.17
CA LEU A 125 -3.25 -9.96 8.50
C LEU A 125 -3.00 -11.15 9.41
N ILE A 126 -2.54 -10.88 10.65
CA ILE A 126 -2.21 -11.93 11.62
C ILE A 126 -3.49 -12.65 12.09
N GLU A 127 -4.54 -11.89 12.45
CA GLU A 127 -5.80 -12.42 12.99
C GLU A 127 -6.56 -13.27 11.96
N HIS A 128 -6.46 -12.93 10.67
CA HIS A 128 -7.17 -13.65 9.58
C HIS A 128 -6.28 -14.62 8.80
N ASP A 129 -5.02 -14.80 9.20
CA ASP A 129 -4.03 -15.60 8.46
C ASP A 129 -4.00 -15.23 6.97
N ALA A 130 -4.08 -13.92 6.69
CA ALA A 130 -4.15 -13.40 5.33
C ALA A 130 -2.76 -13.02 4.81
N GLU A 131 -2.58 -13.13 3.49
CA GLU A 131 -1.31 -12.76 2.83
C GLU A 131 -1.27 -11.27 2.50
N VAL A 132 -2.43 -10.61 2.29
CA VAL A 132 -2.53 -9.20 1.88
C VAL A 132 -3.62 -8.49 2.67
N ALA A 133 -3.31 -7.33 3.27
CA ALA A 133 -4.31 -6.41 3.79
C ALA A 133 -4.48 -5.23 2.82
N LEU A 134 -5.71 -4.94 2.45
CA LEU A 134 -6.11 -3.87 1.54
C LEU A 134 -6.85 -2.79 2.33
N GLY A 135 -6.35 -1.56 2.30
CA GLY A 135 -7.06 -0.44 2.90
C GLY A 135 -8.32 -0.09 2.11
N SER A 136 -9.44 0.08 2.79
CA SER A 136 -10.69 0.53 2.16
C SER A 136 -11.24 1.79 2.82
N ARG A 137 -11.36 2.86 2.02
CA ARG A 137 -12.03 4.11 2.42
C ARG A 137 -13.55 3.94 2.48
N PHE A 138 -14.10 2.96 1.79
CA PHE A 138 -15.55 2.69 1.78
C PHE A 138 -16.01 1.86 2.97
N LEU A 139 -15.12 1.10 3.60
CA LEU A 139 -15.34 0.50 4.92
C LEU A 139 -15.03 1.48 6.05
N GLY A 140 -14.13 2.45 5.80
CA GLY A 140 -13.71 3.47 6.75
C GLY A 140 -14.30 4.85 6.45
N LYS A 141 -13.41 5.86 6.35
CA LYS A 141 -13.81 7.26 6.14
C LYS A 141 -13.07 7.88 4.95
N ALA A 142 -13.80 8.64 4.14
CA ALA A 142 -13.25 9.47 3.06
C ALA A 142 -13.65 10.92 3.32
N VAL A 143 -12.79 11.67 3.99
CA VAL A 143 -13.06 13.06 4.39
C VAL A 143 -12.76 13.98 3.21
N GLY A 144 -13.77 14.76 2.76
CA GLY A 144 -13.61 15.75 1.69
C GLY A 144 -13.64 15.17 0.26
N ILE A 145 -14.09 13.93 0.07
CA ILE A 145 -14.29 13.35 -1.27
C ILE A 145 -15.48 13.96 -1.99
N SER A 146 -15.35 14.32 -3.28
CA SER A 146 -16.46 14.77 -4.10
C SER A 146 -17.37 13.60 -4.52
N THR A 147 -18.65 13.91 -4.76
CA THR A 147 -19.64 12.90 -5.21
C THR A 147 -19.23 12.28 -6.54
N ALA A 148 -18.75 13.07 -7.51
CA ALA A 148 -18.27 12.56 -8.79
C ALA A 148 -17.13 11.56 -8.64
N ARG A 149 -16.12 11.87 -7.79
CA ARG A 149 -15.00 10.98 -7.50
C ARG A 149 -15.46 9.69 -6.80
N ARG A 150 -16.44 9.78 -5.90
CA ARG A 150 -17.03 8.62 -5.22
C ARG A 150 -17.71 7.67 -6.21
N ILE A 151 -18.49 8.21 -7.16
CA ILE A 151 -19.14 7.41 -8.21
C ILE A 151 -18.11 6.73 -9.07
N LEU A 152 -17.09 7.44 -9.55
CA LEU A 152 -16.02 6.90 -10.39
C LEU A 152 -15.28 5.76 -9.68
N LEU A 153 -14.92 5.93 -8.40
CA LEU A 153 -14.28 4.87 -7.61
C LEU A 153 -15.18 3.63 -7.45
N ARG A 154 -16.49 3.80 -7.29
CA ARG A 154 -17.43 2.68 -7.24
C ARG A 154 -17.54 1.93 -8.56
N LEU A 155 -17.50 2.65 -9.68
CA LEU A 155 -17.46 2.03 -11.01
C LEU A 155 -16.17 1.23 -11.20
N ALA A 156 -15.02 1.77 -10.76
CA ALA A 156 -13.76 1.04 -10.78
C ALA A 156 -13.79 -0.23 -9.90
N VAL A 157 -14.44 -0.17 -8.72
CA VAL A 157 -14.67 -1.35 -7.88
C VAL A 157 -15.49 -2.39 -8.61
N LEU A 158 -16.62 -1.99 -9.23
CA LEU A 158 -17.47 -2.91 -9.99
C LEU A 158 -16.68 -3.59 -11.13
N PHE A 159 -15.92 -2.80 -11.89
CA PHE A 159 -15.05 -3.32 -12.96
C PHE A 159 -14.04 -4.34 -12.42
N THR A 160 -13.35 -4.01 -11.33
CA THR A 160 -12.38 -4.92 -10.70
C THR A 160 -13.03 -6.22 -10.25
N ARG A 161 -14.20 -6.14 -9.59
CA ARG A 161 -14.95 -7.34 -9.15
C ARG A 161 -15.31 -8.25 -10.32
N LEU A 162 -15.79 -7.67 -11.42
CA LEU A 162 -16.18 -8.42 -12.63
C LEU A 162 -14.98 -9.07 -13.31
N THR A 163 -13.83 -8.42 -13.30
CA THR A 163 -12.65 -8.87 -14.03
C THR A 163 -11.69 -9.76 -13.22
N THR A 164 -11.68 -9.63 -11.89
CA THR A 164 -10.78 -10.41 -11.02
C THR A 164 -11.52 -11.44 -10.15
N GLY A 165 -12.82 -11.29 -9.97
CA GLY A 165 -13.60 -12.10 -9.03
C GLY A 165 -13.38 -11.72 -7.55
N LEU A 166 -12.49 -10.77 -7.23
CA LEU A 166 -12.25 -10.31 -5.86
C LEU A 166 -13.44 -9.51 -5.34
N LYS A 167 -13.84 -9.76 -4.09
CA LYS A 167 -14.95 -9.02 -3.45
C LYS A 167 -14.48 -7.74 -2.74
N VAL A 168 -13.57 -6.99 -3.38
CA VAL A 168 -13.01 -5.75 -2.80
C VAL A 168 -14.03 -4.61 -2.80
N THR A 169 -13.90 -3.69 -1.85
CA THR A 169 -14.73 -2.48 -1.73
C THR A 169 -13.99 -1.22 -2.15
N ASP A 170 -12.65 -1.25 -2.22
CA ASP A 170 -11.80 -0.15 -2.71
C ASP A 170 -10.67 -0.71 -3.58
N THR A 171 -10.40 -0.09 -4.72
CA THR A 171 -9.40 -0.56 -5.68
C THR A 171 -8.20 0.37 -5.82
N HIS A 172 -8.38 1.65 -5.48
CA HIS A 172 -7.39 2.71 -5.67
C HIS A 172 -6.90 3.29 -4.34
N ASN A 173 -6.76 2.45 -3.32
CA ASN A 173 -6.15 2.82 -2.06
C ASN A 173 -4.68 2.40 -2.08
N GLY A 174 -3.76 3.36 -1.87
CA GLY A 174 -2.32 3.11 -1.88
C GLY A 174 -1.81 2.41 -0.61
N LEU A 175 -2.58 2.48 0.49
CA LEU A 175 -2.21 1.82 1.73
C LEU A 175 -2.54 0.32 1.66
N ARG A 176 -1.50 -0.49 1.57
CA ARG A 176 -1.58 -1.96 1.53
C ARG A 176 -0.49 -2.56 2.38
N VAL A 177 -0.74 -3.72 2.94
CA VAL A 177 0.26 -4.48 3.69
C VAL A 177 0.35 -5.87 3.08
N PHE A 178 1.57 -6.29 2.78
CA PHE A 178 1.89 -7.61 2.24
C PHE A 178 2.72 -8.37 3.27
N THR A 179 2.40 -9.63 3.51
CA THR A 179 3.37 -10.53 4.14
C THR A 179 4.60 -10.67 3.24
N ARG A 180 5.74 -11.09 3.81
CA ARG A 180 6.95 -11.36 3.04
C ARG A 180 6.69 -12.36 1.90
N ALA A 181 5.86 -13.37 2.14
CA ALA A 181 5.50 -14.37 1.13
C ALA A 181 4.70 -13.75 -0.02
N ALA A 182 3.72 -12.90 0.28
CA ALA A 182 2.93 -12.19 -0.72
C ALA A 182 3.80 -11.19 -1.50
N ALA A 183 4.63 -10.39 -0.81
CA ALA A 183 5.50 -9.41 -1.43
C ALA A 183 6.48 -10.04 -2.45
N ARG A 184 6.94 -11.28 -2.22
CA ARG A 184 7.77 -12.04 -3.18
C ARG A 184 7.04 -12.45 -4.44
N LYS A 185 5.71 -12.63 -4.38
CA LYS A 185 4.87 -12.98 -5.53
C LYS A 185 4.50 -11.74 -6.37
N VAL A 186 4.52 -10.55 -5.77
CA VAL A 186 4.15 -9.30 -6.42
C VAL A 186 5.25 -8.87 -7.40
N LYS A 187 4.85 -8.60 -8.65
CA LYS A 187 5.72 -8.08 -9.71
C LYS A 187 4.98 -6.97 -10.45
N ILE A 188 5.20 -5.73 -10.06
CA ILE A 188 4.58 -4.58 -10.70
C ILE A 188 5.32 -4.29 -12.00
N THR A 189 4.60 -4.39 -13.12
CA THR A 189 5.10 -4.10 -14.47
C THR A 189 4.48 -2.84 -15.07
N GLN A 190 3.34 -2.41 -14.54
CA GLN A 190 2.65 -1.19 -14.94
C GLN A 190 3.24 0.01 -14.19
N ASN A 191 3.98 0.83 -14.89
CA ASN A 191 4.79 1.89 -14.28
C ASN A 191 3.96 3.05 -13.70
N ARG A 192 2.78 3.35 -14.28
CA ARG A 192 1.90 4.46 -13.86
C ARG A 192 0.74 3.97 -12.98
N MET A 193 -0.36 4.71 -12.96
CA MET A 193 -1.51 4.43 -12.09
C MET A 193 -2.18 3.05 -12.29
N ALA A 194 -1.98 2.41 -13.44
CA ALA A 194 -2.50 1.08 -13.73
C ALA A 194 -1.94 -0.02 -12.78
N HIS A 195 -0.82 0.26 -12.07
CA HIS A 195 -0.26 -0.65 -11.05
C HIS A 195 -1.27 -1.02 -9.96
N ALA A 196 -2.20 -0.11 -9.62
CA ALA A 196 -3.18 -0.36 -8.57
C ALA A 196 -4.11 -1.54 -8.91
N SER A 197 -4.54 -1.62 -10.17
CA SER A 197 -5.36 -2.73 -10.68
C SER A 197 -4.52 -3.96 -10.96
N GLU A 198 -3.28 -3.79 -11.42
CA GLU A 198 -2.34 -4.90 -11.62
C GLU A 198 -2.07 -5.65 -10.32
N LEU A 199 -1.90 -4.95 -9.20
CA LEU A 199 -1.73 -5.57 -7.89
C LEU A 199 -2.93 -6.45 -7.50
N LEU A 200 -4.16 -5.97 -7.72
CA LEU A 200 -5.36 -6.75 -7.46
C LEU A 200 -5.49 -7.94 -8.42
N ASP A 201 -5.14 -7.77 -9.70
CA ASP A 201 -5.04 -8.89 -10.64
C ASP A 201 -4.06 -9.97 -10.16
N GLN A 202 -2.92 -9.57 -9.58
CA GLN A 202 -1.93 -10.52 -9.04
C GLN A 202 -2.44 -11.22 -7.77
N VAL A 203 -3.12 -10.50 -6.88
CA VAL A 203 -3.80 -11.11 -5.72
C VAL A 203 -4.76 -12.20 -6.20
N ALA A 204 -5.57 -11.91 -7.22
CA ALA A 204 -6.51 -12.89 -7.79
C ALA A 204 -5.81 -14.08 -8.47
N ARG A 205 -4.83 -13.81 -9.36
CA ARG A 205 -4.10 -14.86 -10.11
C ARG A 205 -3.32 -15.81 -9.21
N HIS A 206 -2.67 -15.28 -8.19
CA HIS A 206 -1.91 -16.08 -7.23
C HIS A 206 -2.79 -16.64 -6.12
N LYS A 207 -4.11 -16.39 -6.15
CA LYS A 207 -5.09 -16.82 -5.14
C LYS A 207 -4.64 -16.47 -3.72
N MET A 208 -4.04 -15.28 -3.57
CA MET A 208 -3.60 -14.82 -2.26
C MET A 208 -4.80 -14.57 -1.36
N SER A 209 -4.73 -15.05 -0.12
CA SER A 209 -5.71 -14.68 0.90
C SER A 209 -5.60 -13.19 1.22
N TYR A 210 -6.74 -12.50 1.33
CA TYR A 210 -6.73 -11.07 1.62
C TYR A 210 -7.83 -10.68 2.60
N VAL A 211 -7.57 -9.58 3.31
CA VAL A 211 -8.52 -8.92 4.21
C VAL A 211 -8.63 -7.45 3.85
N GLU A 212 -9.84 -6.89 3.85
CA GLU A 212 -10.03 -5.45 3.74
C GLU A 212 -10.14 -4.81 5.12
N VAL A 213 -9.44 -3.71 5.32
CA VAL A 213 -9.41 -2.97 6.58
C VAL A 213 -9.93 -1.56 6.37
N ALA A 214 -10.83 -1.13 7.24
CA ALA A 214 -11.35 0.22 7.25
C ALA A 214 -10.21 1.22 7.52
N VAL A 215 -9.96 2.15 6.59
CA VAL A 215 -8.93 3.20 6.72
C VAL A 215 -9.52 4.59 6.52
N THR A 216 -8.79 5.60 7.01
CA THR A 216 -9.19 7.00 6.84
C THR A 216 -8.35 7.65 5.76
N ILE A 217 -9.02 8.22 4.74
CA ILE A 217 -8.39 9.04 3.71
C ILE A 217 -8.84 10.49 3.88
N SER A 218 -7.89 11.38 4.11
CA SER A 218 -8.11 12.82 4.26
C SER A 218 -7.66 13.57 3.01
N TYR A 219 -8.60 14.09 2.21
CA TYR A 219 -8.27 14.87 1.01
C TYR A 219 -7.87 16.29 1.41
N THR A 220 -6.57 16.57 1.40
CA THR A 220 -5.98 17.89 1.68
C THR A 220 -6.06 18.81 0.45
N ASN A 221 -5.81 20.12 0.63
CA ASN A 221 -5.73 21.05 -0.50
C ASN A 221 -4.59 20.70 -1.44
N HIS A 222 -3.44 20.23 -0.91
CA HIS A 222 -2.30 19.76 -1.70
C HIS A 222 -2.68 18.56 -2.58
N SER A 223 -3.30 17.55 -1.99
CA SER A 223 -3.73 16.36 -2.71
C SER A 223 -4.85 16.63 -3.73
N ARG A 224 -5.67 17.66 -3.51
CA ARG A 224 -6.69 18.11 -4.48
C ARG A 224 -6.05 18.83 -5.67
N ALA A 225 -5.01 19.63 -5.45
CA ALA A 225 -4.30 20.32 -6.52
C ALA A 225 -3.54 19.38 -7.46
N LYS A 226 -2.95 18.30 -6.91
CA LYS A 226 -2.29 17.22 -7.66
C LYS A 226 -3.26 16.11 -8.08
N GLY A 227 -4.40 16.02 -7.42
CA GLY A 227 -5.42 14.99 -7.70
C GLY A 227 -5.88 15.09 -9.15
N GLN A 228 -5.76 13.96 -9.85
CA GLN A 228 -6.15 13.82 -11.25
C GLN A 228 -7.49 14.49 -11.51
N THR A 229 -7.52 15.32 -12.54
CA THR A 229 -8.75 15.83 -13.12
C THR A 229 -9.67 14.65 -13.48
N ILE A 230 -10.98 14.88 -13.51
CA ILE A 230 -11.98 13.85 -13.92
C ILE A 230 -11.61 13.27 -15.31
N LEU A 231 -10.97 14.06 -16.16
CA LEU A 231 -10.45 13.64 -17.47
C LEU A 231 -9.30 12.63 -17.33
N GLY A 232 -8.32 12.85 -16.45
CA GLY A 232 -7.24 11.89 -16.20
C GLY A 232 -7.71 10.57 -15.59
N ALA A 233 -8.86 10.57 -14.89
CA ALA A 233 -9.46 9.34 -14.38
C ALA A 233 -10.20 8.55 -15.48
N ALA A 234 -10.73 9.22 -16.50
CA ALA A 234 -11.29 8.58 -17.70
C ALA A 234 -10.19 7.92 -18.55
N ASP A 235 -9.02 8.56 -18.66
CA ASP A 235 -7.85 8.00 -19.34
C ASP A 235 -7.35 6.74 -18.63
N ILE A 236 -7.31 6.72 -17.28
CA ILE A 236 -6.94 5.53 -16.51
C ILE A 236 -7.93 4.38 -16.74
N PHE A 237 -9.23 4.70 -16.78
CA PHE A 237 -10.25 3.68 -17.06
C PHE A 237 -10.11 3.15 -18.49
N GLY A 238 -9.80 4.01 -19.45
CA GLY A 238 -9.48 3.64 -20.84
C GLY A 238 -8.26 2.71 -20.92
N ASP A 239 -7.16 3.07 -20.26
CA ASP A 239 -5.93 2.26 -20.22
C ASP A 239 -6.15 0.90 -19.52
N LEU A 240 -7.00 0.86 -18.50
CA LEU A 240 -7.39 -0.38 -17.82
C LEU A 240 -8.18 -1.33 -18.72
N VAL A 241 -9.15 -0.81 -19.46
CA VAL A 241 -9.97 -1.58 -20.38
C VAL A 241 -9.13 -2.07 -21.58
N LEU A 242 -8.36 -1.17 -22.19
CA LEU A 242 -7.49 -1.49 -23.32
C LEU A 242 -6.36 -2.45 -22.93
N GLY A 243 -5.73 -2.24 -21.77
CA GLY A 243 -4.68 -3.13 -21.27
C GLY A 243 -5.18 -4.54 -20.94
N LYS A 244 -6.46 -4.72 -20.59
CA LYS A 244 -7.07 -6.03 -20.38
C LYS A 244 -7.50 -6.70 -21.67
N LEU A 245 -8.04 -5.94 -22.63
CA LEU A 245 -8.38 -6.46 -23.95
C LEU A 245 -7.12 -6.94 -24.70
N ALA A 246 -6.00 -6.23 -24.56
CA ALA A 246 -4.72 -6.61 -25.16
C ALA A 246 -4.07 -7.87 -24.54
N ARG A 247 -4.46 -8.26 -23.31
CA ARG A 247 -3.93 -9.46 -22.60
C ARG A 247 -4.87 -10.67 -22.68
N GLY A 248 -6.03 -10.51 -23.26
CA GLY A 248 -7.05 -11.55 -23.40
C GLY A 248 -6.89 -12.42 -24.66
N ASN A 249 -5.75 -12.35 -25.34
CA ASN A 249 -5.34 -13.25 -26.43
C ASN A 249 -4.12 -14.05 -26.02
#